data_f5a6ecea8778d752dd261e9cf5d4a68a
#
_entry.id   f5a6ecea8778d752dd261e9cf5d4a68a
#
_cell.length_a   1.000
_cell.length_b   1.000
_cell.length_c   1.000
_cell.angle_alpha   90.00
_cell.angle_beta   90.00
_cell.angle_gamma   90.00
#
_symmetry.space_group_name_H-M   'P 1'
#
loop_
_entity.id
_entity.type
_entity.pdbx_description
1 polymer ?
#
loop_
_entity_poly.entity_id
_entity_poly.type
_entity_poly.pdbx_seq_one_letter_code
_entity_poly.pdbx_strand_id
1 'polypeptide(L)'
;MDTASAVFILFSSALVLFMTPGLAFFYGGLGRRKNVINTMMRVILPIAIAVVMWFLVGYSLAFSGNGKFIGNFGNVLFRGVSETASTKGYKIPDAVFALFQMMFSIITVSIATGAVTGRIKFAPFLVFAPIWLIFVYYPLAHMVWGGGLLAKMGALDFAGGDVVHISSGVSGLVLATIIGKRREFTRTEYRPHNVPFVLLGTGILAFGWLGFNAGSALEANSTAIHAFITTMLSLAAATCSWVIIEKLSNGTPTLVGTSTGLVAGLVAITPGAGYVSYGSAILMGLLVSPICYFAISSLKHKLQYDDALDAFGCHGVGGIFGGIATAIFTTPSLTPEKGNFGLLYGGTHLFGATIAAILITAIWAGAFTFVIIKVIGVFLPLRATDREEAVGMDDSEHKETAYLTFMGLDS
;
A
#
# COMPACT_ATOMS: atom_id res chain seq x y z
N MET A 1 3.69 27.08 14.94
CA MET A 1 4.18 26.32 13.77
C MET A 1 5.70 26.18 13.89
N ASP A 2 6.21 24.97 13.82
CA ASP A 2 7.64 24.72 13.62
C ASP A 2 7.93 24.68 12.11
N THR A 3 8.69 25.66 11.62
CA THR A 3 8.97 25.80 10.18
C THR A 3 9.78 24.62 9.64
N ALA A 4 10.74 24.09 10.41
CA ALA A 4 11.55 22.94 9.99
C ALA A 4 10.68 21.71 9.79
N SER A 5 9.81 21.40 10.75
CA SER A 5 8.86 20.31 10.64
C SER A 5 7.85 20.50 9.49
N ALA A 6 7.34 21.71 9.27
CA ALA A 6 6.42 21.99 8.18
C ALA A 6 7.08 21.76 6.81
N VAL A 7 8.31 22.25 6.59
CA VAL A 7 9.07 22.01 5.36
C VAL A 7 9.38 20.52 5.18
N PHE A 8 9.80 19.83 6.25
CA PHE A 8 10.07 18.40 6.21
C PHE A 8 8.83 17.60 5.80
N ILE A 9 7.65 17.90 6.36
CA ILE A 9 6.42 17.17 6.05
C ILE A 9 5.89 17.52 4.65
N LEU A 10 6.02 18.77 4.17
CA LEU A 10 5.69 19.13 2.79
C LEU A 10 6.59 18.39 1.80
N PHE A 11 7.90 18.31 2.07
CA PHE A 11 8.82 17.53 1.25
C PHE A 11 8.49 16.04 1.29
N SER A 12 8.22 15.48 2.48
CA SER A 12 7.78 14.10 2.64
C SER A 12 6.48 13.83 1.86
N SER A 13 5.54 14.78 1.85
CA SER A 13 4.30 14.68 1.05
C SER A 13 4.60 14.57 -0.46
N ALA A 14 5.53 15.39 -0.96
CA ALA A 14 5.96 15.31 -2.36
C ALA A 14 6.64 13.96 -2.68
N LEU A 15 7.44 13.43 -1.76
CA LEU A 15 8.06 12.11 -1.90
C LEU A 15 7.01 11.00 -1.96
N VAL A 16 5.99 11.03 -1.09
CA VAL A 16 4.89 10.04 -1.11
C VAL A 16 4.05 10.16 -2.38
N LEU A 17 3.74 11.39 -2.84
CA LEU A 17 3.06 11.57 -4.12
C LEU A 17 3.84 10.94 -5.27
N PHE A 18 5.16 11.10 -5.26
CA PHE A 18 6.05 10.56 -6.29
C PHE A 18 6.08 9.02 -6.30
N MET A 19 5.70 8.36 -5.20
CA MET A 19 5.54 6.90 -5.19
C MET A 19 4.45 6.41 -6.15
N THR A 20 3.42 7.21 -6.42
CA THR A 20 2.34 6.78 -7.32
C THR A 20 2.81 6.59 -8.77
N PRO A 21 3.52 7.52 -9.43
CA PRO A 21 4.18 7.23 -10.70
C PRO A 21 5.23 6.11 -10.58
N GLY A 22 5.93 5.98 -9.45
CA GLY A 22 6.81 4.84 -9.18
C GLY A 22 6.08 3.50 -9.27
N LEU A 23 4.93 3.40 -8.61
CA LEU A 23 4.07 2.22 -8.67
C LEU A 23 3.54 1.97 -10.09
N ALA A 24 3.23 3.03 -10.85
CA ALA A 24 2.81 2.91 -12.24
C ALA A 24 3.89 2.27 -13.11
N PHE A 25 5.15 2.67 -12.96
CA PHE A 25 6.28 2.03 -13.65
C PHE A 25 6.53 0.60 -13.15
N PHE A 26 6.48 0.36 -11.84
CA PHE A 26 6.66 -0.97 -11.27
C PHE A 26 5.61 -1.95 -11.81
N TYR A 27 4.33 -1.61 -11.70
CA TYR A 27 3.24 -2.43 -12.19
C TYR A 27 3.18 -2.50 -13.71
N GLY A 28 3.42 -1.38 -14.39
CA GLY A 28 3.50 -1.32 -15.84
C GLY A 28 4.57 -2.25 -16.39
N GLY A 29 5.76 -2.28 -15.77
CA GLY A 29 6.87 -3.16 -16.16
C GLY A 29 6.61 -4.64 -15.88
N LEU A 30 5.95 -4.97 -14.77
CA LEU A 30 5.57 -6.34 -14.39
C LEU A 30 4.46 -6.91 -15.28
N GLY A 31 3.57 -6.05 -15.79
CA GLY A 31 2.43 -6.46 -16.60
C GLY A 31 2.82 -6.99 -17.99
N ARG A 32 1.81 -7.36 -18.77
CA ARG A 32 1.98 -7.69 -20.19
C ARG A 32 2.10 -6.41 -21.04
N ARG A 33 2.90 -6.45 -22.10
CA ARG A 33 3.11 -5.36 -23.06
C ARG A 33 1.81 -4.70 -23.55
N LYS A 34 0.77 -5.47 -23.80
CA LYS A 34 -0.54 -5.02 -24.29
C LYS A 34 -1.50 -4.46 -23.22
N ASN A 35 -1.02 -4.31 -21.97
CA ASN A 35 -1.81 -3.82 -20.84
C ASN A 35 -1.09 -2.69 -20.07
N VAL A 36 0.00 -2.15 -20.61
CA VAL A 36 0.87 -1.19 -19.91
C VAL A 36 0.14 0.11 -19.63
N ILE A 37 -0.48 0.71 -20.65
CA ILE A 37 -1.20 1.98 -20.55
C ILE A 37 -2.38 1.84 -19.57
N ASN A 38 -3.19 0.79 -19.76
CA ASN A 38 -4.32 0.51 -18.88
C ASN A 38 -3.87 0.32 -17.41
N THR A 39 -2.76 -0.37 -17.19
CA THR A 39 -2.19 -0.57 -15.85
C THR A 39 -1.72 0.75 -15.25
N MET A 40 -0.94 1.55 -16.00
CA MET A 40 -0.45 2.83 -15.54
C MET A 40 -1.58 3.83 -15.29
N MET A 41 -2.58 3.90 -16.18
CA MET A 41 -3.76 4.75 -16.02
C MET A 41 -4.52 4.46 -14.72
N ARG A 42 -4.70 3.17 -14.36
CA ARG A 42 -5.37 2.78 -13.11
C ARG A 42 -4.56 3.08 -11.86
N VAL A 43 -3.26 3.27 -11.97
CA VAL A 43 -2.40 3.71 -10.87
C VAL A 43 -2.39 5.24 -10.77
N ILE A 44 -2.32 5.96 -11.89
CA ILE A 44 -2.17 7.42 -11.89
C ILE A 44 -3.50 8.14 -11.63
N LEU A 45 -4.62 7.65 -12.19
CA LEU A 45 -5.92 8.32 -12.06
C LEU A 45 -6.42 8.44 -10.61
N PRO A 46 -6.16 7.50 -9.70
CA PRO A 46 -6.40 7.69 -8.27
C PRO A 46 -5.82 8.97 -7.67
N ILE A 47 -4.76 9.56 -8.24
CA ILE A 47 -4.26 10.87 -7.79
C ILE A 47 -5.40 11.90 -7.89
N ALA A 48 -6.03 12.04 -9.06
CA ALA A 48 -7.10 13.00 -9.25
C ALA A 48 -8.33 12.67 -8.40
N ILE A 49 -8.74 11.39 -8.38
CA ILE A 49 -9.91 10.93 -7.62
C ILE A 49 -9.70 11.19 -6.12
N ALA A 50 -8.59 10.71 -5.55
CA ALA A 50 -8.35 10.81 -4.11
C ALA A 50 -8.13 12.26 -3.66
N VAL A 51 -7.45 13.10 -4.43
CA VAL A 51 -7.27 14.54 -4.11
C VAL A 51 -8.64 15.22 -4.01
N VAL A 52 -9.50 15.04 -5.00
CA VAL A 52 -10.85 15.66 -4.98
C VAL A 52 -11.69 15.08 -3.84
N MET A 53 -11.72 13.76 -3.67
CA MET A 53 -12.48 13.11 -2.60
C MET A 53 -11.99 13.49 -1.21
N TRP A 54 -10.67 13.66 -1.04
CA TRP A 54 -10.07 14.07 0.23
C TRP A 54 -10.49 15.48 0.63
N PHE A 55 -10.46 16.41 -0.33
CA PHE A 55 -10.94 17.78 -0.10
C PHE A 55 -12.45 17.81 0.19
N LEU A 56 -13.25 17.07 -0.58
CA LEU A 56 -14.71 17.05 -0.40
C LEU A 56 -15.13 16.51 0.96
N VAL A 57 -14.68 15.31 1.31
CA VAL A 57 -15.16 14.60 2.51
C VAL A 57 -14.07 13.79 3.23
N GLY A 58 -13.01 13.37 2.54
CA GLY A 58 -12.08 12.36 3.00
C GLY A 58 -11.35 12.75 4.27
N TYR A 59 -10.76 13.96 4.31
CA TYR A 59 -10.12 14.48 5.51
C TYR A 59 -11.07 14.53 6.70
N SER A 60 -12.30 14.97 6.47
CA SER A 60 -13.32 15.04 7.51
C SER A 60 -13.68 13.67 8.06
N LEU A 61 -13.93 12.69 7.20
CA LEU A 61 -14.28 11.32 7.61
C LEU A 61 -13.12 10.58 8.27
N ALA A 62 -11.87 10.89 7.92
CA ALA A 62 -10.68 10.29 8.51
C ALA A 62 -10.25 10.94 9.83
N PHE A 63 -10.35 12.27 9.95
CA PHE A 63 -9.65 12.99 11.03
C PHE A 63 -10.51 13.99 11.83
N SER A 64 -11.83 14.02 11.63
CA SER A 64 -12.74 14.86 12.40
C SER A 64 -13.60 14.07 13.37
N GLY A 65 -13.89 14.67 14.53
CA GLY A 65 -14.75 14.06 15.54
C GLY A 65 -14.13 12.88 16.28
N ASN A 66 -14.93 12.21 17.11
CA ASN A 66 -14.49 11.16 18.05
C ASN A 66 -15.22 9.82 17.81
N GLY A 67 -15.66 9.56 16.59
CA GLY A 67 -16.35 8.31 16.22
C GLY A 67 -15.49 7.09 16.49
N LYS A 68 -16.09 5.90 16.63
CA LYS A 68 -15.33 4.65 16.79
C LYS A 68 -14.77 4.16 15.46
N PHE A 69 -15.54 4.28 14.38
CA PHE A 69 -15.23 3.69 13.08
C PHE A 69 -14.92 4.73 12.00
N ILE A 70 -15.53 5.90 12.09
CA ILE A 70 -15.40 6.96 11.10
C ILE A 70 -15.57 8.32 11.80
N GLY A 71 -14.94 9.34 11.24
CA GLY A 71 -15.08 10.73 11.69
C GLY A 71 -16.48 11.30 11.38
N ASN A 72 -16.58 12.61 11.45
CA ASN A 72 -17.81 13.34 11.16
C ASN A 72 -17.62 14.28 9.95
N PHE A 73 -18.62 15.15 9.69
CA PHE A 73 -18.61 16.12 8.57
C PHE A 73 -18.09 17.51 8.97
N GLY A 74 -17.39 17.65 10.12
CA GLY A 74 -16.95 18.95 10.65
C GLY A 74 -15.97 19.71 9.77
N ASN A 75 -15.12 18.99 9.02
CA ASN A 75 -14.11 19.59 8.14
C ASN A 75 -14.37 19.34 6.64
N VAL A 76 -15.62 19.09 6.26
CA VAL A 76 -16.01 18.99 4.83
C VAL A 76 -15.58 20.24 4.07
N LEU A 77 -15.05 20.07 2.85
CA LEU A 77 -14.46 21.13 2.03
C LEU A 77 -13.33 21.90 2.76
N PHE A 78 -12.57 21.19 3.60
CA PHE A 78 -11.49 21.74 4.43
C PHE A 78 -11.94 22.89 5.36
N ARG A 79 -13.22 22.96 5.72
CA ARG A 79 -13.71 23.97 6.69
C ARG A 79 -12.95 23.84 8.00
N GLY A 80 -12.38 24.95 8.47
CA GLY A 80 -11.64 25.02 9.74
C GLY A 80 -10.25 24.36 9.69
N VAL A 81 -9.77 23.89 8.54
CA VAL A 81 -8.41 23.40 8.37
C VAL A 81 -7.45 24.60 8.28
N SER A 82 -6.66 24.80 9.31
CA SER A 82 -5.78 25.97 9.43
C SER A 82 -4.45 25.76 8.70
N GLU A 83 -4.00 26.79 7.96
CA GLU A 83 -2.67 26.83 7.31
C GLU A 83 -1.56 27.29 8.27
N THR A 84 -1.91 27.81 9.44
CA THR A 84 -0.96 28.43 10.36
C THR A 84 -0.91 27.80 11.74
N ALA A 85 -1.95 27.06 12.14
CA ALA A 85 -2.10 26.47 13.46
C ALA A 85 -2.48 25.00 13.40
N SER A 86 -2.23 24.27 14.48
CA SER A 86 -2.71 22.90 14.66
C SER A 86 -3.81 22.84 15.71
N THR A 87 -4.95 22.27 15.35
CA THR A 87 -6.03 21.93 16.31
C THR A 87 -5.81 20.57 16.98
N LYS A 88 -4.86 19.78 16.47
CA LYS A 88 -4.52 18.42 16.92
C LYS A 88 -3.29 18.36 17.85
N GLY A 89 -2.69 19.52 18.15
CA GLY A 89 -1.50 19.61 19.00
C GLY A 89 -0.18 19.23 18.31
N TYR A 90 -0.17 19.05 16.98
CA TYR A 90 1.06 18.82 16.23
C TYR A 90 1.87 20.13 16.09
N LYS A 91 3.18 20.02 15.84
CA LYS A 91 4.03 21.20 15.56
C LYS A 91 3.82 21.76 14.16
N ILE A 92 3.15 21.03 13.29
CA ILE A 92 2.79 21.41 11.92
C ILE A 92 1.32 21.88 11.84
N PRO A 93 0.97 22.82 10.95
CA PRO A 93 -0.41 23.23 10.71
C PRO A 93 -1.32 22.08 10.27
N ASP A 94 -2.61 22.19 10.53
CA ASP A 94 -3.60 21.19 10.11
C ASP A 94 -3.60 20.96 8.59
N ALA A 95 -3.37 22.01 7.79
CA ALA A 95 -3.29 21.87 6.33
C ALA A 95 -2.09 21.03 5.89
N VAL A 96 -0.93 21.18 6.53
CA VAL A 96 0.25 20.35 6.23
C VAL A 96 0.01 18.90 6.62
N PHE A 97 -0.60 18.65 7.78
CA PHE A 97 -1.04 17.32 8.18
C PHE A 97 -2.04 16.72 7.19
N ALA A 98 -3.05 17.48 6.78
CA ALA A 98 -4.06 17.04 5.83
C ALA A 98 -3.46 16.69 4.47
N LEU A 99 -2.51 17.48 3.96
CA LEU A 99 -1.80 17.21 2.71
C LEU A 99 -0.97 15.92 2.81
N PHE A 100 -0.24 15.71 3.90
CA PHE A 100 0.54 14.50 4.09
C PHE A 100 -0.35 13.25 4.11
N GLN A 101 -1.43 13.27 4.89
CA GLN A 101 -2.37 12.16 4.99
C GLN A 101 -3.14 11.89 3.68
N MET A 102 -3.35 12.91 2.85
CA MET A 102 -3.93 12.75 1.52
C MET A 102 -3.09 11.84 0.63
N MET A 103 -1.76 11.93 0.69
CA MET A 103 -0.85 11.12 -0.13
C MET A 103 -1.01 9.63 0.12
N PHE A 104 -1.30 9.25 1.36
CA PHE A 104 -1.56 7.86 1.73
C PHE A 104 -2.86 7.32 1.12
N SER A 105 -3.90 8.15 1.02
CA SER A 105 -5.16 7.75 0.37
C SER A 105 -4.97 7.46 -1.11
N ILE A 106 -4.10 8.21 -1.80
CA ILE A 106 -3.78 8.04 -3.22
C ILE A 106 -3.10 6.70 -3.46
N ILE A 107 -1.99 6.46 -2.75
CA ILE A 107 -1.18 5.26 -2.99
C ILE A 107 -1.93 3.98 -2.60
N THR A 108 -2.76 4.03 -1.55
CA THR A 108 -3.43 2.84 -1.01
C THR A 108 -4.42 2.24 -2.02
N VAL A 109 -5.29 3.04 -2.62
CA VAL A 109 -6.24 2.56 -3.63
C VAL A 109 -5.53 2.13 -4.90
N SER A 110 -4.38 2.74 -5.23
CA SER A 110 -3.57 2.39 -6.38
C SER A 110 -2.93 0.99 -6.24
N ILE A 111 -2.49 0.60 -5.04
CA ILE A 111 -1.91 -0.72 -4.79
C ILE A 111 -2.87 -1.86 -5.15
N ALA A 112 -4.14 -1.75 -4.77
CA ALA A 112 -5.13 -2.80 -5.01
C ALA A 112 -5.34 -3.11 -6.50
N THR A 113 -5.02 -2.17 -7.41
CA THR A 113 -5.19 -2.34 -8.86
C THR A 113 -4.30 -3.42 -9.44
N GLY A 114 -3.14 -3.66 -8.83
CA GLY A 114 -2.18 -4.66 -9.29
C GLY A 114 -2.78 -6.07 -9.38
N ALA A 115 -3.64 -6.42 -8.43
CA ALA A 115 -4.24 -7.74 -8.35
C ALA A 115 -5.14 -8.10 -9.56
N VAL A 116 -5.73 -7.12 -10.23
CA VAL A 116 -6.72 -7.33 -11.31
C VAL A 116 -6.26 -6.84 -12.68
N THR A 117 -4.97 -6.53 -12.80
CA THR A 117 -4.36 -6.05 -14.04
C THR A 117 -4.62 -7.00 -15.21
N GLY A 118 -4.98 -6.42 -16.36
CA GLY A 118 -5.18 -7.09 -17.63
C GLY A 118 -6.54 -7.78 -17.81
N ARG A 119 -7.49 -7.64 -16.86
CA ARG A 119 -8.81 -8.28 -16.97
C ARG A 119 -10.00 -7.52 -16.38
N ILE A 120 -9.79 -6.57 -15.48
CA ILE A 120 -10.86 -5.68 -15.04
C ILE A 120 -11.08 -4.57 -16.08
N LYS A 121 -12.32 -4.21 -16.35
CA LYS A 121 -12.66 -3.06 -17.19
C LYS A 121 -12.36 -1.74 -16.48
N PHE A 122 -12.09 -0.70 -17.24
CA PHE A 122 -11.67 0.60 -16.71
C PHE A 122 -12.81 1.33 -15.98
N ALA A 123 -14.01 1.38 -16.59
CA ALA A 123 -15.15 2.08 -16.00
C ALA A 123 -15.59 1.55 -14.62
N PRO A 124 -15.70 0.23 -14.36
CA PRO A 124 -15.95 -0.29 -13.01
C PRO A 124 -14.90 0.14 -11.99
N PHE A 125 -13.64 0.21 -12.37
CA PHE A 125 -12.59 0.68 -11.47
C PHE A 125 -12.73 2.16 -11.12
N LEU A 126 -13.14 3.02 -12.06
CA LEU A 126 -13.39 4.43 -11.80
C LEU A 126 -14.51 4.66 -10.78
N VAL A 127 -15.54 3.82 -10.81
CA VAL A 127 -16.63 3.86 -9.82
C VAL A 127 -16.19 3.23 -8.50
N PHE A 128 -15.38 2.17 -8.56
CA PHE A 128 -14.88 1.48 -7.38
C PHE A 128 -13.99 2.39 -6.50
N ALA A 129 -13.06 3.11 -7.09
CA ALA A 129 -12.05 3.85 -6.34
C ALA A 129 -12.64 4.89 -5.35
N PRO A 130 -13.53 5.81 -5.73
CA PRO A 130 -14.10 6.78 -4.79
C PRO A 130 -14.98 6.12 -3.73
N ILE A 131 -15.74 5.08 -4.06
CA ILE A 131 -16.59 4.37 -3.11
C ILE A 131 -15.73 3.61 -2.10
N TRP A 132 -14.66 2.94 -2.56
CA TRP A 132 -13.71 2.25 -1.71
C TRP A 132 -12.99 3.18 -0.73
N LEU A 133 -12.60 4.37 -1.19
CA LEU A 133 -12.01 5.40 -0.32
C LEU A 133 -12.97 5.76 0.83
N ILE A 134 -14.27 5.97 0.55
CA ILE A 134 -15.27 6.35 1.55
C ILE A 134 -15.53 5.22 2.56
N PHE A 135 -15.68 3.98 2.09
CA PHE A 135 -16.14 2.88 2.94
C PHE A 135 -15.02 2.01 3.51
N VAL A 136 -13.82 2.06 2.92
CA VAL A 136 -12.67 1.27 3.40
C VAL A 136 -11.59 2.16 3.95
N TYR A 137 -11.01 3.03 3.13
CA TYR A 137 -9.81 3.76 3.49
C TYR A 137 -10.05 4.79 4.61
N TYR A 138 -11.01 5.69 4.44
CA TYR A 138 -11.26 6.75 5.44
C TYR A 138 -11.66 6.20 6.81
N PRO A 139 -12.54 5.17 6.92
CA PRO A 139 -12.80 4.53 8.19
C PRO A 139 -11.56 3.89 8.82
N LEU A 140 -10.73 3.18 8.06
CA LEU A 140 -9.51 2.57 8.60
C LEU A 140 -8.51 3.63 9.07
N ALA A 141 -8.31 4.69 8.30
CA ALA A 141 -7.47 5.83 8.71
C ALA A 141 -8.00 6.49 9.99
N HIS A 142 -9.32 6.62 10.14
CA HIS A 142 -9.94 7.11 11.37
C HIS A 142 -9.72 6.16 12.55
N MET A 143 -9.96 4.87 12.35
CA MET A 143 -9.80 3.86 13.41
C MET A 143 -8.38 3.79 13.94
N VAL A 144 -7.37 3.95 13.08
CA VAL A 144 -5.94 3.80 13.43
C VAL A 144 -5.30 5.13 13.84
N TRP A 145 -5.49 6.18 13.04
CA TRP A 145 -4.79 7.47 13.20
C TRP A 145 -5.69 8.62 13.64
N GLY A 146 -7.00 8.50 13.41
CA GLY A 146 -7.98 9.52 13.77
C GLY A 146 -8.51 9.43 15.21
N GLY A 147 -7.92 8.58 16.07
CA GLY A 147 -8.37 8.37 17.44
C GLY A 147 -9.59 7.45 17.60
N GLY A 148 -9.89 6.65 16.57
CA GLY A 148 -10.98 5.68 16.56
C GLY A 148 -10.71 4.40 17.34
N LEU A 149 -11.37 3.30 16.95
CA LEU A 149 -11.40 2.04 17.68
C LEU A 149 -10.01 1.43 17.90
N LEU A 150 -9.21 1.30 16.85
CA LEU A 150 -7.93 0.60 16.89
C LEU A 150 -6.87 1.38 17.67
N ALA A 151 -6.86 2.71 17.53
CA ALA A 151 -6.04 3.58 18.36
C ALA A 151 -6.41 3.42 19.86
N LYS A 152 -7.71 3.41 20.20
CA LYS A 152 -8.18 3.23 21.59
C LYS A 152 -7.89 1.84 22.17
N MET A 153 -7.71 0.84 21.32
CA MET A 153 -7.26 -0.49 21.72
C MET A 153 -5.74 -0.57 21.96
N GLY A 154 -5.00 0.50 21.66
CA GLY A 154 -3.54 0.54 21.81
C GLY A 154 -2.77 -0.14 20.67
N ALA A 155 -3.41 -0.40 19.53
CA ALA A 155 -2.70 -0.88 18.35
C ALA A 155 -1.76 0.20 17.80
N LEU A 156 -0.55 -0.19 17.42
CA LEU A 156 0.44 0.71 16.82
C LEU A 156 0.60 0.40 15.33
N ASP A 157 0.40 1.41 14.52
CA ASP A 157 0.68 1.41 13.09
C ASP A 157 1.33 2.74 12.71
N PHE A 158 2.67 2.75 12.64
CA PHE A 158 3.46 3.98 12.49
C PHE A 158 3.16 4.69 11.17
N ALA A 159 3.13 3.95 10.07
CA ALA A 159 3.00 4.55 8.75
C ALA A 159 2.04 3.82 7.78
N GLY A 160 1.31 2.79 8.21
CA GLY A 160 0.25 2.20 7.38
C GLY A 160 0.35 0.70 7.10
N GLY A 161 0.86 -0.08 8.06
CA GLY A 161 0.80 -1.54 7.96
C GLY A 161 -0.63 -2.03 7.78
N ASP A 162 -1.54 -1.58 8.65
CA ASP A 162 -2.97 -1.86 8.58
C ASP A 162 -3.66 -1.00 7.50
N VAL A 163 -3.53 0.32 7.62
CA VAL A 163 -4.31 1.29 6.84
C VAL A 163 -3.99 1.21 5.35
N VAL A 164 -2.72 0.99 4.97
CA VAL A 164 -2.27 0.97 3.59
C VAL A 164 -2.10 -0.46 3.07
N HIS A 165 -1.24 -1.25 3.73
CA HIS A 165 -0.77 -2.51 3.13
C HIS A 165 -1.77 -3.65 3.30
N ILE A 166 -2.27 -3.90 4.50
CA ILE A 166 -3.26 -4.96 4.73
C ILE A 166 -4.56 -4.63 3.99
N SER A 167 -5.04 -3.39 4.10
CA SER A 167 -6.29 -2.98 3.47
C SER A 167 -6.27 -3.12 1.95
N SER A 168 -5.23 -2.62 1.29
CA SER A 168 -5.09 -2.71 -0.17
C SER A 168 -4.79 -4.13 -0.64
N GLY A 169 -3.95 -4.87 0.09
CA GLY A 169 -3.60 -6.25 -0.25
C GLY A 169 -4.81 -7.19 -0.16
N VAL A 170 -5.57 -7.13 0.94
CA VAL A 170 -6.80 -7.92 1.12
C VAL A 170 -7.87 -7.51 0.10
N SER A 171 -8.04 -6.21 -0.16
CA SER A 171 -8.93 -5.73 -1.22
C SER A 171 -8.53 -6.27 -2.59
N GLY A 172 -7.23 -6.28 -2.89
CA GLY A 172 -6.68 -6.89 -4.11
C GLY A 172 -7.03 -8.38 -4.23
N LEU A 173 -6.88 -9.15 -3.15
CA LEU A 173 -7.23 -10.57 -3.10
C LEU A 173 -8.73 -10.80 -3.38
N VAL A 174 -9.61 -10.01 -2.74
CA VAL A 174 -11.06 -10.09 -2.96
C VAL A 174 -11.42 -9.74 -4.39
N LEU A 175 -10.85 -8.65 -4.93
CA LEU A 175 -11.05 -8.26 -6.33
C LEU A 175 -10.58 -9.37 -7.28
N ALA A 176 -9.38 -9.91 -7.06
CA ALA A 176 -8.83 -10.99 -7.88
C ALA A 176 -9.73 -12.23 -7.91
N THR A 177 -10.30 -12.58 -6.75
CA THR A 177 -11.20 -13.72 -6.60
C THR A 177 -12.53 -13.50 -7.33
N ILE A 178 -13.12 -12.30 -7.24
CA ILE A 178 -14.43 -12.02 -7.85
C ILE A 178 -14.31 -11.82 -9.37
N ILE A 179 -13.29 -11.12 -9.83
CA ILE A 179 -13.05 -10.91 -11.26
C ILE A 179 -12.63 -12.23 -11.94
N GLY A 180 -12.04 -13.15 -11.17
CA GLY A 180 -11.62 -14.48 -11.63
C GLY A 180 -10.24 -14.49 -12.29
N LYS A 181 -9.81 -15.67 -12.73
CA LYS A 181 -8.49 -15.93 -13.28
C LYS A 181 -8.33 -15.37 -14.69
N ARG A 182 -7.11 -14.90 -15.01
CA ARG A 182 -6.74 -14.59 -16.40
C ARG A 182 -6.88 -15.85 -17.26
N ARG A 183 -7.18 -15.68 -18.53
CA ARG A 183 -7.47 -16.75 -19.47
C ARG A 183 -6.42 -17.88 -19.50
N GLU A 184 -5.17 -17.54 -19.29
CA GLU A 184 -4.03 -18.47 -19.38
C GLU A 184 -3.30 -18.64 -18.05
N PHE A 185 -3.96 -18.37 -16.91
CA PHE A 185 -3.34 -18.34 -15.58
C PHE A 185 -2.49 -19.57 -15.22
N THR A 186 -2.90 -20.75 -15.62
CA THR A 186 -2.16 -22.00 -15.34
C THR A 186 -1.44 -22.59 -16.57
N ARG A 187 -1.56 -21.95 -17.74
CA ARG A 187 -1.08 -22.48 -19.01
C ARG A 187 0.18 -21.82 -19.53
N THR A 188 0.39 -20.55 -19.14
CA THR A 188 1.49 -19.73 -19.66
C THR A 188 2.18 -19.02 -18.50
N GLU A 189 3.51 -19.01 -18.49
CA GLU A 189 4.29 -18.18 -17.61
C GLU A 189 4.15 -16.70 -18.02
N TYR A 190 3.64 -15.87 -17.10
CA TYR A 190 3.53 -14.44 -17.33
C TYR A 190 4.85 -13.76 -17.02
N ARG A 191 5.65 -13.49 -18.05
CA ARG A 191 6.91 -12.77 -17.89
C ARG A 191 6.68 -11.25 -17.90
N PRO A 192 7.37 -10.50 -17.02
CA PRO A 192 7.41 -9.05 -17.08
C PRO A 192 7.89 -8.59 -18.48
N HIS A 193 7.16 -7.62 -19.06
CA HIS A 193 7.52 -7.18 -20.40
C HIS A 193 8.69 -6.19 -20.41
N ASN A 194 8.92 -5.47 -19.30
CA ASN A 194 9.94 -4.43 -19.20
C ASN A 194 10.59 -4.39 -17.80
N VAL A 195 11.62 -5.20 -17.61
CA VAL A 195 12.36 -5.28 -16.35
C VAL A 195 13.05 -3.96 -15.97
N PRO A 196 13.63 -3.15 -16.90
CA PRO A 196 14.09 -1.79 -16.58
C PRO A 196 13.02 -0.89 -15.99
N PHE A 197 11.75 -0.96 -16.44
CA PHE A 197 10.64 -0.21 -15.82
C PHE A 197 10.34 -0.71 -14.40
N VAL A 198 10.43 -2.01 -14.16
CA VAL A 198 10.30 -2.56 -12.79
C VAL A 198 11.34 -1.94 -11.88
N LEU A 199 12.61 -1.91 -12.30
CA LEU A 199 13.70 -1.32 -11.51
C LEU A 199 13.51 0.18 -11.30
N LEU A 200 13.15 0.93 -12.34
CA LEU A 200 12.85 2.37 -12.24
C LEU A 200 11.74 2.63 -11.22
N GLY A 201 10.62 1.91 -11.34
CA GLY A 201 9.51 2.00 -10.40
C GLY A 201 9.92 1.66 -8.97
N THR A 202 10.69 0.60 -8.79
CA THR A 202 11.23 0.20 -7.48
C THR A 202 12.11 1.30 -6.86
N GLY A 203 12.99 1.92 -7.65
CA GLY A 203 13.85 3.01 -7.18
C GLY A 203 13.05 4.23 -6.74
N ILE A 204 12.03 4.62 -7.51
CA ILE A 204 11.12 5.72 -7.16
C ILE A 204 10.32 5.38 -5.89
N LEU A 205 9.79 4.16 -5.78
CA LEU A 205 9.09 3.69 -4.58
C LEU A 205 10.00 3.73 -3.34
N ALA A 206 11.23 3.22 -3.45
CA ALA A 206 12.19 3.22 -2.35
C ALA A 206 12.52 4.65 -1.88
N PHE A 207 12.77 5.56 -2.83
CA PHE A 207 13.04 6.96 -2.53
C PHE A 207 11.85 7.63 -1.84
N GLY A 208 10.65 7.44 -2.36
CA GLY A 208 9.42 7.98 -1.77
C GLY A 208 9.12 7.41 -0.39
N TRP A 209 9.48 6.14 -0.15
CA TRP A 209 9.23 5.48 1.14
C TRP A 209 10.04 6.07 2.31
N LEU A 210 11.14 6.71 2.03
CA LEU A 210 11.88 7.46 3.04
C LEU A 210 11.03 8.62 3.60
N GLY A 211 10.31 9.34 2.72
CA GLY A 211 9.32 10.33 3.14
C GLY A 211 8.06 9.70 3.75
N PHE A 212 7.63 8.57 3.22
CA PHE A 212 6.47 7.83 3.70
C PHE A 212 6.64 7.43 5.19
N ASN A 213 7.73 6.78 5.55
CA ASN A 213 7.99 6.34 6.91
C ASN A 213 8.51 7.48 7.80
N ALA A 214 9.57 8.19 7.41
CA ALA A 214 10.12 9.24 8.26
C ALA A 214 9.14 10.42 8.45
N GLY A 215 8.37 10.78 7.41
CA GLY A 215 7.33 11.80 7.50
C GLY A 215 6.21 11.45 8.47
N SER A 216 5.95 10.16 8.70
CA SER A 216 4.92 9.70 9.64
C SER A 216 5.25 10.02 11.11
N ALA A 217 6.47 10.48 11.41
CA ALA A 217 6.77 11.10 12.69
C ALA A 217 6.08 12.47 12.89
N LEU A 218 5.55 13.07 11.82
CA LEU A 218 4.86 14.39 11.78
C LEU A 218 5.71 15.55 12.32
N GLU A 219 7.00 15.34 12.48
CA GLU A 219 7.95 16.29 13.03
C GLU A 219 9.37 15.95 12.55
N ALA A 220 10.21 16.98 12.33
CA ALA A 220 11.65 16.82 12.08
C ALA A 220 12.38 16.56 13.41
N ASN A 221 12.32 15.35 13.92
CA ASN A 221 12.84 14.94 15.22
C ASN A 221 13.62 13.61 15.16
N SER A 222 14.05 13.12 16.31
CA SER A 222 14.79 11.85 16.43
C SER A 222 13.98 10.64 15.95
N THR A 223 12.65 10.65 16.09
CA THR A 223 11.78 9.58 15.59
C THR A 223 11.78 9.52 14.05
N ALA A 224 11.79 10.68 13.39
CA ALA A 224 11.91 10.75 11.94
C ALA A 224 13.25 10.18 11.45
N ILE A 225 14.34 10.56 12.11
CA ILE A 225 15.68 10.03 11.80
C ILE A 225 15.72 8.52 12.05
N HIS A 226 15.16 8.05 13.15
CA HIS A 226 15.09 6.62 13.48
C HIS A 226 14.30 5.84 12.43
N ALA A 227 13.12 6.32 12.05
CA ALA A 227 12.27 5.69 11.03
C ALA A 227 12.97 5.65 9.66
N PHE A 228 13.73 6.68 9.30
CA PHE A 228 14.54 6.67 8.08
C PHE A 228 15.58 5.54 8.10
N ILE A 229 16.34 5.41 9.20
CA ILE A 229 17.38 4.39 9.35
C ILE A 229 16.78 2.98 9.33
N THR A 230 15.73 2.71 10.11
CA THR A 230 15.07 1.39 10.16
C THR A 230 14.49 0.99 8.80
N THR A 231 13.96 1.96 8.05
CA THR A 231 13.47 1.75 6.69
C THR A 231 14.59 1.29 5.76
N MET A 232 15.75 1.96 5.78
CA MET A 232 16.91 1.57 4.97
C MET A 232 17.47 0.19 5.36
N LEU A 233 17.52 -0.12 6.66
CA LEU A 233 18.02 -1.41 7.15
C LEU A 233 17.11 -2.57 6.74
N SER A 234 15.80 -2.42 6.88
CA SER A 234 14.83 -3.46 6.49
C SER A 234 14.83 -3.69 4.97
N LEU A 235 14.83 -2.60 4.19
CA LEU A 235 14.93 -2.66 2.73
C LEU A 235 16.18 -3.45 2.29
N ALA A 236 17.35 -3.11 2.83
CA ALA A 236 18.61 -3.76 2.46
C ALA A 236 18.62 -5.24 2.86
N ALA A 237 18.21 -5.55 4.09
CA ALA A 237 18.15 -6.92 4.60
C ALA A 237 17.18 -7.79 3.80
N ALA A 238 16.01 -7.27 3.46
CA ALA A 238 15.02 -7.98 2.65
C ALA A 238 15.51 -8.23 1.22
N THR A 239 16.17 -7.26 0.60
CA THR A 239 16.77 -7.41 -0.72
C THR A 239 17.78 -8.54 -0.74
N CYS A 240 18.73 -8.57 0.22
CA CYS A 240 19.72 -9.63 0.35
C CYS A 240 19.05 -11.00 0.58
N SER A 241 18.07 -11.05 1.49
CA SER A 241 17.34 -12.29 1.81
C SER A 241 16.60 -12.83 0.59
N TRP A 242 15.95 -11.98 -0.20
CA TRP A 242 15.25 -12.40 -1.43
C TRP A 242 16.20 -13.02 -2.46
N VAL A 243 17.33 -12.35 -2.72
CA VAL A 243 18.38 -12.85 -3.63
C VAL A 243 18.87 -14.24 -3.20
N ILE A 244 19.09 -14.44 -1.91
CA ILE A 244 19.51 -15.74 -1.36
C ILE A 244 18.44 -16.80 -1.59
N ILE A 245 17.16 -16.49 -1.32
CA ILE A 245 16.05 -17.44 -1.47
C ILE A 245 15.86 -17.83 -2.94
N GLU A 246 15.86 -16.87 -3.86
CA GLU A 246 15.78 -17.18 -5.29
C GLU A 246 16.96 -18.05 -5.76
N LYS A 247 18.18 -17.74 -5.28
CA LYS A 247 19.35 -18.55 -5.60
C LYS A 247 19.20 -19.99 -5.13
N LEU A 248 18.66 -20.19 -3.93
CA LEU A 248 18.46 -21.52 -3.35
C LEU A 248 17.28 -22.28 -4.00
N SER A 249 16.20 -21.58 -4.36
CA SER A 249 14.98 -22.17 -4.90
C SER A 249 15.03 -22.38 -6.42
N ASN A 250 15.54 -21.41 -7.17
CA ASN A 250 15.48 -21.35 -8.63
C ASN A 250 16.88 -21.47 -9.30
N GLY A 251 17.94 -21.49 -8.50
CA GLY A 251 19.31 -21.55 -9.00
C GLY A 251 19.90 -20.18 -9.42
N THR A 252 19.09 -19.19 -9.76
CA THR A 252 19.51 -17.86 -10.21
C THR A 252 18.62 -16.76 -9.62
N PRO A 253 19.19 -15.70 -9.05
CA PRO A 253 18.42 -14.52 -8.65
C PRO A 253 18.01 -13.70 -9.88
N THR A 254 16.88 -13.01 -9.78
CA THR A 254 16.34 -12.15 -10.83
C THR A 254 16.28 -10.69 -10.37
N LEU A 255 16.33 -9.75 -11.31
CA LEU A 255 16.15 -8.33 -10.97
C LEU A 255 14.71 -8.02 -10.52
N VAL A 256 13.73 -8.75 -11.05
CA VAL A 256 12.32 -8.66 -10.63
C VAL A 256 12.17 -9.13 -9.19
N GLY A 257 12.73 -10.28 -8.84
CA GLY A 257 12.73 -10.79 -7.48
C GLY A 257 13.46 -9.86 -6.51
N THR A 258 14.65 -9.39 -6.88
CA THR A 258 15.41 -8.39 -6.12
C THR A 258 14.57 -7.14 -5.84
N SER A 259 13.84 -6.63 -6.85
CA SER A 259 12.93 -5.49 -6.74
C SER A 259 11.74 -5.78 -5.82
N THR A 260 11.17 -6.98 -5.91
CA THR A 260 10.05 -7.42 -5.05
C THR A 260 10.50 -7.56 -3.59
N GLY A 261 11.69 -8.15 -3.36
CA GLY A 261 12.27 -8.27 -2.02
C GLY A 261 12.52 -6.91 -1.36
N LEU A 262 13.02 -5.95 -2.15
CA LEU A 262 13.18 -4.57 -1.70
C LEU A 262 11.86 -3.97 -1.22
N VAL A 263 10.80 -4.08 -2.02
CA VAL A 263 9.46 -3.57 -1.67
C VAL A 263 8.89 -4.33 -0.46
N ALA A 264 9.07 -5.64 -0.37
CA ALA A 264 8.61 -6.42 0.79
C ALA A 264 9.24 -5.94 2.10
N GLY A 265 10.55 -5.60 2.09
CA GLY A 265 11.23 -5.03 3.25
C GLY A 265 10.68 -3.68 3.67
N LEU A 266 10.33 -2.83 2.70
CA LEU A 266 9.68 -1.55 2.95
C LEU A 266 8.28 -1.71 3.55
N VAL A 267 7.49 -2.64 3.03
CA VAL A 267 6.16 -2.98 3.56
C VAL A 267 6.25 -3.48 5.00
N ALA A 268 7.14 -4.43 5.28
CA ALA A 268 7.26 -5.06 6.59
C ALA A 268 7.64 -4.07 7.70
N ILE A 269 8.53 -3.12 7.42
CA ILE A 269 8.98 -2.15 8.42
C ILE A 269 7.96 -1.03 8.67
N THR A 270 7.07 -0.77 7.72
CA THR A 270 6.14 0.36 7.74
C THR A 270 5.36 0.51 9.05
N PRO A 271 4.72 -0.53 9.63
CA PRO A 271 4.01 -0.38 10.90
C PRO A 271 4.91 -0.13 12.11
N GLY A 272 6.19 -0.51 12.04
CA GLY A 272 7.14 -0.46 13.15
C GLY A 272 8.29 0.52 13.00
N ALA A 273 8.40 1.26 11.91
CA ALA A 273 9.58 2.04 11.56
C ALA A 273 10.08 2.99 12.67
N GLY A 274 9.16 3.63 13.40
CA GLY A 274 9.48 4.51 14.52
C GLY A 274 9.63 3.79 15.87
N TYR A 275 9.31 2.49 15.97
CA TYR A 275 9.11 1.81 17.25
C TYR A 275 10.07 0.64 17.52
N VAL A 276 10.69 0.06 16.50
CA VAL A 276 11.56 -1.11 16.65
C VAL A 276 13.03 -0.73 16.61
N SER A 277 13.89 -1.53 17.22
CA SER A 277 15.34 -1.31 17.20
C SER A 277 15.94 -1.53 15.80
N TYR A 278 17.14 -1.03 15.54
CA TYR A 278 17.86 -1.25 14.28
C TYR A 278 18.11 -2.73 13.99
N GLY A 279 18.47 -3.50 15.03
CA GLY A 279 18.63 -4.96 14.90
C GLY A 279 17.32 -5.66 14.55
N SER A 280 16.21 -5.25 15.16
CA SER A 280 14.88 -5.76 14.84
C SER A 280 14.46 -5.40 13.40
N ALA A 281 14.79 -4.20 12.92
CA ALA A 281 14.49 -3.80 11.55
C ALA A 281 15.23 -4.68 10.51
N ILE A 282 16.51 -5.02 10.76
CA ILE A 282 17.26 -5.99 9.94
C ILE A 282 16.57 -7.36 9.97
N LEU A 283 16.21 -7.85 11.14
CA LEU A 283 15.56 -9.15 11.30
C LEU A 283 14.19 -9.18 10.58
N MET A 284 13.40 -8.13 10.68
CA MET A 284 12.13 -8.00 9.94
C MET A 284 12.36 -8.08 8.43
N GLY A 285 13.36 -7.37 7.91
CA GLY A 285 13.73 -7.45 6.50
C GLY A 285 14.17 -8.86 6.06
N LEU A 286 15.01 -9.53 6.86
CA LEU A 286 15.45 -10.90 6.57
C LEU A 286 14.30 -11.89 6.53
N LEU A 287 13.33 -11.76 7.43
CA LEU A 287 12.23 -12.72 7.59
C LEU A 287 11.07 -12.49 6.60
N VAL A 288 10.80 -11.24 6.19
CA VAL A 288 9.69 -10.96 5.28
C VAL A 288 9.88 -11.57 3.90
N SER A 289 11.12 -11.61 3.40
CA SER A 289 11.41 -12.12 2.06
C SER A 289 11.01 -13.59 1.87
N PRO A 290 11.39 -14.56 2.73
CA PRO A 290 10.90 -15.93 2.61
C PRO A 290 9.39 -16.04 2.72
N ILE A 291 8.75 -15.24 3.56
CA ILE A 291 7.30 -15.27 3.77
C ILE A 291 6.57 -14.78 2.52
N CYS A 292 6.94 -13.62 1.97
CA CYS A 292 6.36 -13.09 0.75
C CYS A 292 6.71 -13.96 -0.48
N TYR A 293 7.94 -14.46 -0.57
CA TYR A 293 8.35 -15.37 -1.63
C TYR A 293 7.45 -16.63 -1.65
N PHE A 294 7.23 -17.26 -0.49
CA PHE A 294 6.32 -18.40 -0.38
C PHE A 294 4.88 -18.06 -0.77
N ALA A 295 4.38 -16.88 -0.35
CA ALA A 295 3.03 -16.44 -0.69
C ALA A 295 2.85 -16.25 -2.20
N ILE A 296 3.84 -15.67 -2.87
CA ILE A 296 3.83 -15.35 -4.30
C ILE A 296 4.06 -16.60 -5.16
N SER A 297 5.07 -17.41 -4.82
CA SER A 297 5.49 -18.54 -5.64
C SER A 297 4.67 -19.82 -5.41
N SER A 298 4.21 -20.06 -4.18
CA SER A 298 3.58 -21.32 -3.79
C SER A 298 2.12 -21.18 -3.41
N LEU A 299 1.81 -20.29 -2.45
CA LEU A 299 0.45 -20.16 -1.90
C LEU A 299 -0.56 -19.70 -2.96
N LYS A 300 -0.19 -18.71 -3.78
CA LYS A 300 -1.01 -18.22 -4.89
C LYS A 300 -1.41 -19.32 -5.84
N HIS A 301 -0.47 -20.17 -6.24
CA HIS A 301 -0.72 -21.30 -7.14
C HIS A 301 -1.50 -22.42 -6.46
N LYS A 302 -1.20 -22.73 -5.20
CA LYS A 302 -1.89 -23.79 -4.45
C LYS A 302 -3.36 -23.44 -4.17
N LEU A 303 -3.64 -22.21 -3.79
CA LEU A 303 -5.00 -21.71 -3.55
C LEU A 303 -5.71 -21.22 -4.82
N GLN A 304 -5.00 -21.21 -5.95
CA GLN A 304 -5.59 -20.90 -7.26
C GLN A 304 -6.24 -19.52 -7.36
N TYR A 305 -5.75 -18.50 -6.64
CA TYR A 305 -6.15 -17.10 -6.84
C TYR A 305 -5.18 -16.39 -7.77
N ASP A 306 -5.72 -15.63 -8.74
CA ASP A 306 -4.91 -14.92 -9.74
C ASP A 306 -4.69 -13.46 -9.32
N ASP A 307 -3.80 -13.26 -8.35
CA ASP A 307 -3.23 -11.95 -8.02
C ASP A 307 -2.17 -11.60 -9.07
N ALA A 308 -2.54 -10.74 -10.02
CA ALA A 308 -1.78 -10.56 -11.25
C ALA A 308 -0.36 -10.01 -11.05
N LEU A 309 -0.19 -9.06 -10.13
CA LEU A 309 1.08 -8.38 -9.85
C LEU A 309 1.48 -8.51 -8.37
N ASP A 310 1.02 -9.58 -7.73
CA ASP A 310 1.40 -9.98 -6.37
C ASP A 310 1.10 -8.91 -5.28
N ALA A 311 0.03 -8.14 -5.47
CA ALA A 311 -0.38 -7.09 -4.54
C ALA A 311 -0.72 -7.66 -3.15
N PHE A 312 -1.47 -8.76 -3.07
CA PHE A 312 -1.74 -9.45 -1.80
C PHE A 312 -0.49 -10.12 -1.24
N GLY A 313 0.27 -10.81 -2.09
CA GLY A 313 1.48 -11.53 -1.67
C GLY A 313 2.55 -10.61 -1.07
N CYS A 314 2.70 -9.39 -1.60
CA CYS A 314 3.65 -8.41 -1.12
C CYS A 314 3.06 -7.54 0.00
N HIS A 315 1.91 -6.86 -0.26
CA HIS A 315 1.35 -5.88 0.69
C HIS A 315 0.47 -6.52 1.75
N GLY A 316 -0.42 -7.45 1.40
CA GLY A 316 -1.28 -8.14 2.36
C GLY A 316 -0.48 -8.99 3.33
N VAL A 317 0.29 -9.94 2.80
CA VAL A 317 1.12 -10.85 3.61
C VAL A 317 2.26 -10.12 4.30
N GLY A 318 2.97 -9.25 3.57
CA GLY A 318 4.05 -8.43 4.14
C GLY A 318 3.57 -7.47 5.22
N GLY A 319 2.38 -6.85 5.06
CA GLY A 319 1.76 -5.99 6.07
C GLY A 319 1.33 -6.75 7.33
N ILE A 320 0.71 -7.92 7.18
CA ILE A 320 0.36 -8.81 8.31
C ILE A 320 1.62 -9.21 9.09
N PHE A 321 2.66 -9.65 8.39
CA PHE A 321 3.93 -9.97 9.01
C PHE A 321 4.53 -8.74 9.71
N GLY A 322 4.54 -7.57 9.07
CA GLY A 322 5.06 -6.32 9.61
C GLY A 322 4.35 -5.89 10.89
N GLY A 323 3.01 -5.97 10.92
CA GLY A 323 2.20 -5.69 12.10
C GLY A 323 2.55 -6.63 13.27
N ILE A 324 2.57 -7.95 13.01
CA ILE A 324 2.95 -8.95 14.03
C ILE A 324 4.37 -8.69 14.54
N ALA A 325 5.33 -8.45 13.64
CA ALA A 325 6.71 -8.18 14.01
C ALA A 325 6.84 -6.86 14.83
N THR A 326 6.07 -5.83 14.46
CA THR A 326 5.99 -4.59 15.26
C THR A 326 5.53 -4.88 16.68
N ALA A 327 4.45 -5.66 16.84
CA ALA A 327 3.93 -6.04 18.17
C ALA A 327 4.89 -6.93 18.98
N ILE A 328 5.83 -7.60 18.34
CA ILE A 328 6.87 -8.38 19.01
C ILE A 328 8.05 -7.49 19.39
N PHE A 329 8.51 -6.62 18.50
CA PHE A 329 9.80 -5.94 18.59
C PHE A 329 9.74 -4.48 19.04
N THR A 330 8.57 -3.87 19.26
CA THR A 330 8.45 -2.50 19.76
C THR A 330 9.21 -2.34 21.09
N THR A 331 10.20 -1.44 21.10
CA THR A 331 11.06 -1.22 22.28
C THR A 331 10.43 -0.23 23.25
N PRO A 332 10.58 -0.43 24.58
CA PRO A 332 9.99 0.48 25.58
C PRO A 332 10.45 1.94 25.47
N SER A 333 11.65 2.18 24.93
CA SER A 333 12.21 3.53 24.76
C SER A 333 11.70 4.28 23.55
N LEU A 334 11.05 3.60 22.60
CA LEU A 334 10.58 4.16 21.32
C LEU A 334 9.05 4.20 21.22
N THR A 335 8.34 3.56 22.16
CA THR A 335 6.87 3.59 22.15
C THR A 335 6.33 4.97 22.53
N PRO A 336 5.26 5.47 21.85
CA PRO A 336 4.64 6.75 22.20
C PRO A 336 3.92 6.71 23.55
N GLU A 337 3.46 5.55 24.00
CA GLU A 337 2.72 5.36 25.24
C GLU A 337 3.50 4.50 26.23
N LYS A 338 3.70 5.02 27.45
CA LYS A 338 4.36 4.27 28.52
C LYS A 338 3.60 2.96 28.81
N GLY A 339 4.32 1.84 28.77
CA GLY A 339 3.75 0.52 29.03
C GLY A 339 3.20 -0.22 27.84
N ASN A 340 3.09 0.42 26.66
CA ASN A 340 2.62 -0.20 25.41
C ASN A 340 3.79 -0.62 24.52
N PHE A 341 4.50 -1.67 24.91
CA PHE A 341 5.68 -2.19 24.22
C PHE A 341 5.52 -3.65 23.78
N GLY A 342 6.48 -4.14 23.00
CA GLY A 342 6.40 -5.43 22.32
C GLY A 342 6.57 -6.65 23.23
N LEU A 343 6.11 -7.79 22.69
CA LEU A 343 6.12 -9.09 23.37
C LEU A 343 7.53 -9.50 23.82
N LEU A 344 8.57 -9.18 23.06
CA LEU A 344 9.97 -9.46 23.41
C LEU A 344 10.40 -8.80 24.74
N TYR A 345 9.74 -7.72 25.12
CA TYR A 345 9.98 -6.97 26.34
C TYR A 345 8.90 -7.21 27.42
N GLY A 346 8.05 -8.25 27.23
CA GLY A 346 7.00 -8.63 28.17
C GLY A 346 5.65 -7.92 27.97
N GLY A 347 5.49 -7.12 26.89
CA GLY A 347 4.26 -6.40 26.58
C GLY A 347 3.24 -7.28 25.85
N THR A 348 2.27 -7.85 26.56
CA THR A 348 1.22 -8.68 25.95
C THR A 348 0.05 -7.87 25.38
N HIS A 349 -0.20 -6.68 25.93
CA HIS A 349 -1.31 -5.81 25.50
C HIS A 349 -1.19 -5.40 24.05
N LEU A 350 -0.02 -4.85 23.65
CA LEU A 350 0.25 -4.43 22.27
C LEU A 350 0.07 -5.61 21.29
N PHE A 351 0.56 -6.80 21.65
CA PHE A 351 0.43 -7.98 20.80
C PHE A 351 -1.05 -8.32 20.57
N GLY A 352 -1.86 -8.39 21.61
CA GLY A 352 -3.29 -8.63 21.51
C GLY A 352 -4.03 -7.55 20.70
N ALA A 353 -3.73 -6.28 20.96
CA ALA A 353 -4.32 -5.15 20.23
C ALA A 353 -3.96 -5.18 18.73
N THR A 354 -2.71 -5.49 18.39
CA THR A 354 -2.27 -5.59 16.99
C THR A 354 -2.90 -6.76 16.25
N ILE A 355 -3.00 -7.95 16.86
CA ILE A 355 -3.71 -9.08 16.25
C ILE A 355 -5.16 -8.73 15.98
N ALA A 356 -5.84 -8.09 16.93
CA ALA A 356 -7.21 -7.62 16.72
C ALA A 356 -7.30 -6.57 15.61
N ALA A 357 -6.34 -5.64 15.52
CA ALA A 357 -6.28 -4.62 14.46
C ALA A 357 -6.11 -5.26 13.08
N ILE A 358 -5.20 -6.19 12.91
CA ILE A 358 -4.97 -6.93 11.68
C ILE A 358 -6.28 -7.64 11.24
N LEU A 359 -6.94 -8.36 12.16
CA LEU A 359 -8.18 -9.08 11.87
C LEU A 359 -9.32 -8.13 11.49
N ILE A 360 -9.51 -7.05 12.25
CA ILE A 360 -10.54 -6.04 11.98
C ILE A 360 -10.27 -5.39 10.61
N THR A 361 -9.04 -5.00 10.32
CA THR A 361 -8.65 -4.40 9.04
C THR A 361 -8.89 -5.36 7.87
N ALA A 362 -8.48 -6.62 7.99
CA ALA A 362 -8.68 -7.62 6.95
C ALA A 362 -10.16 -7.90 6.69
N ILE A 363 -10.95 -8.08 7.75
CA ILE A 363 -12.40 -8.31 7.65
C ILE A 363 -13.09 -7.08 7.05
N TRP A 364 -12.78 -5.88 7.56
CA TRP A 364 -13.36 -4.62 7.08
C TRP A 364 -13.06 -4.40 5.60
N ALA A 365 -11.79 -4.40 5.22
CA ALA A 365 -11.37 -4.20 3.84
C ALA A 365 -11.95 -5.28 2.91
N GLY A 366 -11.92 -6.54 3.33
CA GLY A 366 -12.44 -7.66 2.55
C GLY A 366 -13.96 -7.58 2.35
N ALA A 367 -14.72 -7.38 3.42
CA ALA A 367 -16.18 -7.34 3.38
C ALA A 367 -16.70 -6.15 2.54
N PHE A 368 -16.19 -4.94 2.81
CA PHE A 368 -16.62 -3.77 2.03
C PHE A 368 -16.17 -3.85 0.57
N THR A 369 -14.97 -4.32 0.27
CA THR A 369 -14.54 -4.55 -1.11
C THR A 369 -15.44 -5.54 -1.82
N PHE A 370 -15.81 -6.65 -1.16
CA PHE A 370 -16.74 -7.62 -1.71
C PHE A 370 -18.10 -6.99 -2.04
N VAL A 371 -18.68 -6.27 -1.10
CA VAL A 371 -20.00 -5.61 -1.31
C VAL A 371 -19.91 -4.59 -2.44
N ILE A 372 -18.92 -3.69 -2.40
CA ILE A 372 -18.76 -2.62 -3.39
C ILE A 372 -18.65 -3.20 -4.81
N ILE A 373 -17.76 -4.17 -5.03
CA ILE A 373 -17.55 -4.70 -6.37
C ILE A 373 -18.75 -5.52 -6.86
N LYS A 374 -19.44 -6.23 -5.96
CA LYS A 374 -20.67 -6.93 -6.31
C LYS A 374 -21.80 -5.98 -6.70
N VAL A 375 -21.98 -4.89 -5.98
CA VAL A 375 -22.97 -3.85 -6.33
C VAL A 375 -22.62 -3.20 -7.67
N ILE A 376 -21.38 -2.83 -7.91
CA ILE A 376 -20.94 -2.29 -9.20
C ILE A 376 -21.22 -3.28 -10.33
N GLY A 377 -21.00 -4.58 -10.09
CA GLY A 377 -21.22 -5.65 -11.06
C GLY A 377 -22.68 -5.86 -11.46
N VAL A 378 -23.65 -5.31 -10.70
CA VAL A 378 -25.06 -5.30 -11.11
C VAL A 378 -25.32 -4.31 -12.24
N PHE A 379 -24.56 -3.20 -12.26
CA PHE A 379 -24.78 -2.09 -13.20
C PHE A 379 -23.77 -2.06 -14.35
N LEU A 380 -22.55 -2.56 -14.12
CA LEU A 380 -21.44 -2.47 -15.07
C LEU A 380 -20.77 -3.85 -15.25
N PRO A 381 -20.41 -4.21 -16.49
CA PRO A 381 -19.61 -5.41 -16.73
C PRO A 381 -18.23 -5.25 -16.12
N LEU A 382 -17.92 -6.05 -15.10
CA LEU A 382 -16.68 -5.92 -14.35
C LEU A 382 -15.45 -6.39 -15.13
N ARG A 383 -15.60 -7.49 -15.89
CA ARG A 383 -14.49 -8.17 -16.53
C ARG A 383 -14.47 -7.93 -18.05
N ALA A 384 -13.28 -7.80 -18.58
CA ALA A 384 -13.04 -7.83 -20.02
C ALA A 384 -13.53 -9.15 -20.64
N THR A 385 -14.07 -9.07 -21.85
CA THR A 385 -14.40 -10.25 -22.66
C THR A 385 -13.12 -11.01 -23.05
N ASP A 386 -13.24 -12.27 -23.42
CA ASP A 386 -12.11 -13.07 -23.91
C ASP A 386 -11.38 -12.43 -25.09
N ARG A 387 -12.13 -11.73 -25.96
CA ARG A 387 -11.57 -10.99 -27.10
C ARG A 387 -10.77 -9.77 -26.62
N GLU A 388 -11.30 -8.96 -25.72
CA GLU A 388 -10.61 -7.79 -25.15
C GLU A 388 -9.35 -8.20 -24.38
N GLU A 389 -9.42 -9.29 -23.59
CA GLU A 389 -8.26 -9.84 -22.90
C GLU A 389 -7.20 -10.40 -23.87
N ALA A 390 -7.64 -10.98 -24.99
CA ALA A 390 -6.75 -11.48 -26.03
C ALA A 390 -6.06 -10.35 -26.82
N VAL A 391 -6.78 -9.30 -27.20
CA VAL A 391 -6.23 -8.12 -27.87
C VAL A 391 -5.33 -7.33 -26.93
N GLY A 392 -5.78 -7.10 -25.70
CA GLY A 392 -5.13 -6.30 -24.66
C GLY A 392 -5.97 -5.10 -24.26
N MET A 393 -5.79 -4.69 -23.01
CA MET A 393 -6.60 -3.63 -22.41
C MET A 393 -6.22 -2.23 -22.93
N ASP A 394 -4.99 -2.04 -23.42
CA ASP A 394 -4.52 -0.76 -23.94
C ASP A 394 -5.33 -0.38 -25.19
N ASP A 395 -5.40 -1.27 -26.16
CA ASP A 395 -6.21 -1.02 -27.37
C ASP A 395 -7.71 -1.10 -27.10
N SER A 396 -8.15 -2.08 -26.31
CA SER A 396 -9.58 -2.30 -26.05
C SER A 396 -10.26 -1.16 -25.31
N GLU A 397 -9.59 -0.57 -24.29
CA GLU A 397 -10.19 0.43 -23.41
C GLU A 397 -9.73 1.87 -23.75
N HIS A 398 -8.51 2.06 -24.29
CA HIS A 398 -7.90 3.38 -24.48
C HIS A 398 -7.62 3.74 -25.93
N LYS A 399 -7.65 2.76 -26.86
CA LYS A 399 -7.25 2.96 -28.28
C LYS A 399 -5.83 3.51 -28.41
N GLU A 400 -4.96 3.09 -27.52
CA GLU A 400 -3.59 3.55 -27.41
C GLU A 400 -2.64 2.37 -27.27
N THR A 401 -1.40 2.49 -27.72
CA THR A 401 -0.36 1.46 -27.60
C THR A 401 0.89 2.06 -26.94
N ALA A 402 1.44 1.35 -25.97
CA ALA A 402 2.64 1.81 -25.26
C ALA A 402 3.89 1.84 -26.15
N TYR A 403 3.91 1.04 -27.21
CA TYR A 403 5.05 0.90 -28.10
C TYR A 403 4.61 0.89 -29.56
N LEU A 404 5.33 1.63 -30.40
CA LEU A 404 5.11 1.58 -31.84
C LEU A 404 5.38 0.16 -32.35
N THR A 405 4.53 -0.31 -33.27
CA THR A 405 4.74 -1.57 -33.99
C THR A 405 5.80 -1.34 -35.05
N PHE A 406 6.99 -1.89 -34.85
CA PHE A 406 7.95 -1.99 -35.94
C PHE A 406 7.51 -3.13 -36.86
N MET A 407 7.22 -2.83 -38.12
CA MET A 407 6.80 -3.84 -39.12
C MET A 407 7.80 -5.02 -39.10
N GLY A 408 7.32 -6.19 -38.69
CA GLY A 408 8.06 -7.44 -38.75
C GLY A 408 8.77 -7.95 -37.50
N LEU A 409 8.72 -7.22 -36.36
CA LEU A 409 9.40 -7.65 -35.11
C LEU A 409 8.45 -7.82 -33.92
N ASP A 410 7.17 -7.55 -34.05
CA ASP A 410 6.21 -7.51 -32.95
C ASP A 410 5.08 -8.56 -33.06
N SER A 411 5.33 -9.67 -33.74
CA SER A 411 4.41 -10.83 -33.78
C SER A 411 4.59 -11.77 -32.61
#